data_f3ac9989b97f9731e683facedfe10c8b
#
_entry.id   f3ac9989b97f9731e683facedfe10c8b
#
_cell.length_a   1.000
_cell.length_b   1.000
_cell.length_c   1.000
_cell.angle_alpha   90.00
_cell.angle_beta   90.00
_cell.angle_gamma   90.00
#
_symmetry.space_group_name_H-M   'P 1'
#
loop_
_entity.id
_entity.type
_entity.pdbx_description
1 polymer ?
#
loop_
_entity_poly.entity_id
_entity_poly.type
_entity_poly.pdbx_seq_one_letter_code
_entity_poly.pdbx_strand_id
1 'polypeptide(L)'
;MPSFAIEEDWQLALRWLSRLAEVLGTEIVASDGVSYTPDSVFHFDYEVVILETLGNVTKEKDLKEFEVQGFAHPVYLDRDTVQEVLNHVHPLEAYSAFIKKIQYSAAYFSQVRFYQQEETGAFLASYSLTEDTDTVLPSVPHVPAEYVEIVGLAGIIDWRVLLVAIDGDPDKPENYHPIGSLALKNLMAALEPDEFQLLDASQIEIKKLSKERLLELAQLENK
;
A
#
# COMPACT_ATOMS: atom_id res chain seq x y z
N MET A 1 6.65 14.63 -13.13
CA MET A 1 6.67 13.91 -11.81
C MET A 1 5.25 13.75 -11.33
N PRO A 2 4.89 12.62 -10.69
CA PRO A 2 3.64 12.50 -9.96
C PRO A 2 3.60 13.52 -8.81
N SER A 3 2.44 14.16 -8.59
CA SER A 3 2.29 15.18 -7.54
C SER A 3 2.48 14.65 -6.12
N PHE A 4 2.35 13.32 -5.93
CA PHE A 4 2.54 12.63 -4.66
C PHE A 4 3.95 12.04 -4.48
N ALA A 5 4.92 12.41 -5.33
CA ALA A 5 6.31 12.01 -5.15
C ALA A 5 6.89 12.67 -3.90
N ILE A 6 7.77 11.96 -3.20
CA ILE A 6 8.45 12.49 -2.01
C ILE A 6 9.57 13.48 -2.40
N GLU A 7 10.08 14.19 -1.42
CA GLU A 7 11.12 15.21 -1.63
C GLU A 7 12.33 14.66 -2.39
N GLU A 8 12.83 13.49 -2.03
CA GLU A 8 14.02 12.90 -2.67
C GLU A 8 13.79 12.55 -4.14
N ASP A 9 12.57 12.14 -4.50
CA ASP A 9 12.21 11.87 -5.89
C ASP A 9 12.22 13.14 -6.71
N TRP A 10 11.70 14.25 -6.16
CA TRP A 10 11.75 15.56 -6.78
C TRP A 10 13.19 16.04 -6.96
N GLN A 11 14.01 15.94 -5.93
CA GLN A 11 15.43 16.33 -6.00
C GLN A 11 16.19 15.49 -7.04
N LEU A 12 15.91 14.20 -7.15
CA LEU A 12 16.50 13.33 -8.17
C LEU A 12 16.03 13.74 -9.57
N ALA A 13 14.73 13.96 -9.75
CA ALA A 13 14.17 14.36 -11.04
C ALA A 13 14.73 15.70 -11.52
N LEU A 14 14.84 16.69 -10.65
CA LEU A 14 15.42 18.00 -11.01
C LEU A 14 16.88 17.87 -11.44
N ARG A 15 17.67 17.04 -10.77
CA ARG A 15 19.05 16.73 -11.20
C ARG A 15 19.12 16.08 -12.57
N TRP A 16 18.23 15.13 -12.86
CA TRP A 16 18.15 14.50 -14.18
C TRP A 16 17.69 15.46 -15.26
N LEU A 17 16.68 16.29 -14.99
CA LEU A 17 16.19 17.31 -15.92
C LEU A 17 17.27 18.35 -16.26
N SER A 18 17.97 18.85 -15.23
CA SER A 18 19.12 19.75 -15.41
C SER A 18 20.15 19.13 -16.37
N ARG A 19 20.59 17.91 -16.06
CA ARG A 19 21.59 17.23 -16.87
C ARG A 19 21.13 16.96 -18.31
N LEU A 20 19.88 16.55 -18.48
CA LEU A 20 19.31 16.32 -19.81
C LEU A 20 19.24 17.61 -20.61
N ALA A 21 18.79 18.71 -20.01
CA ALA A 21 18.71 20.01 -20.65
C ALA A 21 20.08 20.55 -21.08
N GLU A 22 21.12 20.37 -20.25
CA GLU A 22 22.51 20.67 -20.62
C GLU A 22 22.95 19.91 -21.89
N VAL A 23 22.72 18.58 -21.92
CA VAL A 23 23.14 17.73 -23.03
C VAL A 23 22.41 18.08 -24.31
N LEU A 24 21.11 18.42 -24.21
CA LEU A 24 20.28 18.77 -25.38
C LEU A 24 20.38 20.23 -25.78
N GLY A 25 20.99 21.10 -24.98
CA GLY A 25 21.07 22.54 -25.25
C GLY A 25 19.69 23.20 -25.25
N THR A 26 18.78 22.79 -24.36
CA THR A 26 17.38 23.25 -24.31
C THR A 26 16.99 23.73 -22.93
N GLU A 27 15.88 24.47 -22.85
CA GLU A 27 15.22 24.82 -21.58
C GLU A 27 14.29 23.72 -21.13
N ILE A 28 13.97 23.71 -19.81
CA ILE A 28 12.98 22.87 -19.18
C ILE A 28 11.71 23.69 -19.02
N VAL A 29 10.59 23.24 -19.58
CA VAL A 29 9.31 23.94 -19.46
C VAL A 29 8.41 23.16 -18.50
N ALA A 30 7.98 23.83 -17.44
CA ALA A 30 7.01 23.29 -16.48
C ALA A 30 5.58 23.33 -17.06
N SER A 31 4.67 22.58 -16.45
CA SER A 31 3.28 22.46 -16.94
C SER A 31 2.48 23.78 -16.90
N ASP A 32 2.91 24.72 -16.06
CA ASP A 32 2.36 26.09 -15.97
C ASP A 32 2.93 27.05 -17.04
N GLY A 33 3.87 26.56 -17.88
CA GLY A 33 4.53 27.33 -18.94
C GLY A 33 5.77 28.10 -18.49
N VAL A 34 6.18 27.98 -17.21
CA VAL A 34 7.44 28.60 -16.73
C VAL A 34 8.63 27.83 -17.29
N SER A 35 9.61 28.57 -17.85
CA SER A 35 10.85 28.01 -18.38
C SER A 35 11.98 28.13 -17.37
N TYR A 36 12.76 27.07 -17.29
CA TYR A 36 13.96 26.97 -16.45
C TYR A 36 15.18 26.62 -17.30
N THR A 37 16.31 27.24 -16.98
CA THR A 37 17.61 26.78 -17.48
C THR A 37 18.07 25.54 -16.68
N PRO A 38 19.10 24.81 -17.14
CA PRO A 38 19.69 23.72 -16.36
C PRO A 38 20.05 24.12 -14.93
N ASP A 39 20.53 25.34 -14.72
CA ASP A 39 20.91 25.83 -13.38
C ASP A 39 19.68 26.30 -12.58
N SER A 40 18.74 27.00 -13.21
CA SER A 40 17.60 27.59 -12.50
C SER A 40 16.51 26.58 -12.12
N VAL A 41 16.51 25.36 -12.70
CA VAL A 41 15.50 24.32 -12.39
C VAL A 41 15.50 23.91 -10.92
N PHE A 42 16.60 24.08 -10.21
CA PHE A 42 16.70 23.81 -8.78
C PHE A 42 15.93 24.82 -7.90
N HIS A 43 15.44 25.94 -8.51
CA HIS A 43 14.52 26.87 -7.84
C HIS A 43 13.04 26.49 -8.02
N PHE A 44 12.77 25.35 -8.67
CA PHE A 44 11.41 24.83 -8.76
C PHE A 44 10.90 24.47 -7.37
N ASP A 45 9.77 25.06 -6.99
CA ASP A 45 9.18 24.90 -5.66
C ASP A 45 8.29 23.64 -5.60
N TYR A 46 8.96 22.47 -5.51
CA TYR A 46 8.26 21.19 -5.37
C TYR A 46 7.58 21.03 -4.00
N GLU A 47 8.03 21.74 -2.98
CA GLU A 47 7.43 21.73 -1.65
C GLU A 47 5.99 22.24 -1.73
N VAL A 48 5.79 23.39 -2.36
CA VAL A 48 4.44 23.93 -2.61
C VAL A 48 3.60 22.93 -3.39
N VAL A 49 4.14 22.30 -4.43
CA VAL A 49 3.39 21.30 -5.24
C VAL A 49 2.91 20.12 -4.39
N ILE A 50 3.78 19.55 -3.54
CA ILE A 50 3.43 18.45 -2.66
C ILE A 50 2.35 18.89 -1.65
N LEU A 51 2.58 19.97 -0.93
CA LEU A 51 1.70 20.43 0.14
C LEU A 51 0.33 20.91 -0.38
N GLU A 52 0.28 21.57 -1.53
CA GLU A 52 -0.98 21.95 -2.18
C GLU A 52 -1.75 20.70 -2.67
N THR A 53 -1.05 19.70 -3.22
CA THR A 53 -1.68 18.45 -3.64
C THR A 53 -2.30 17.72 -2.45
N LEU A 54 -1.57 17.56 -1.36
CA LEU A 54 -2.09 16.98 -0.11
C LEU A 54 -3.25 17.84 0.44
N GLY A 55 -3.10 19.16 0.46
CA GLY A 55 -4.15 20.08 0.91
C GLY A 55 -5.43 20.02 0.07
N ASN A 56 -5.36 19.70 -1.22
CA ASN A 56 -6.53 19.52 -2.06
C ASN A 56 -7.28 18.23 -1.72
N VAL A 57 -6.59 17.17 -1.35
CA VAL A 57 -7.20 15.92 -0.86
C VAL A 57 -8.11 16.18 0.34
N THR A 58 -7.69 17.02 1.29
CA THR A 58 -8.49 17.30 2.48
C THR A 58 -9.78 18.10 2.19
N LYS A 59 -9.87 18.76 1.02
CA LYS A 59 -11.05 19.53 0.59
C LYS A 59 -12.14 18.67 -0.05
N GLU A 60 -11.78 17.49 -0.56
CA GLU A 60 -12.72 16.56 -1.20
C GLU A 60 -13.59 15.88 -0.14
N LYS A 61 -14.86 16.31 -0.05
CA LYS A 61 -15.77 15.88 1.03
C LYS A 61 -16.16 14.40 0.99
N ASP A 62 -16.25 13.85 -0.22
CA ASP A 62 -16.73 12.49 -0.45
C ASP A 62 -15.60 11.48 -0.59
N LEU A 63 -14.35 11.94 -0.55
CA LEU A 63 -13.18 11.08 -0.65
C LEU A 63 -12.96 10.36 0.68
N LYS A 64 -13.15 9.05 0.67
CA LYS A 64 -12.89 8.19 1.84
C LYS A 64 -11.41 7.89 1.94
N GLU A 65 -10.84 7.45 0.83
CA GLU A 65 -9.42 7.11 0.69
C GLU A 65 -9.02 7.26 -0.78
N PHE A 66 -7.74 7.39 -1.05
CA PHE A 66 -7.18 7.33 -2.39
C PHE A 66 -5.84 6.59 -2.38
N GLU A 67 -5.57 5.92 -3.48
CA GLU A 67 -4.36 5.16 -3.68
C GLU A 67 -3.30 6.02 -4.35
N VAL A 68 -2.11 6.04 -3.76
CA VAL A 68 -0.89 6.58 -4.35
C VAL A 68 -0.02 5.41 -4.78
N GLN A 69 0.30 5.36 -6.07
CA GLN A 69 1.21 4.34 -6.59
C GLN A 69 2.64 4.61 -6.12
N GLY A 70 3.14 3.74 -5.25
CA GLY A 70 4.53 3.72 -4.87
C GLY A 70 5.38 2.88 -5.83
N PHE A 71 6.68 2.88 -5.64
CA PHE A 71 7.59 2.08 -6.49
C PHE A 71 7.58 0.57 -6.13
N ALA A 72 7.32 0.22 -4.87
CA ALA A 72 7.25 -1.16 -4.39
C ALA A 72 5.83 -1.56 -4.00
N HIS A 73 5.11 -0.68 -3.31
CA HIS A 73 3.80 -0.97 -2.74
C HIS A 73 2.85 0.21 -2.94
N PRO A 74 1.54 -0.03 -3.17
CA PRO A 74 0.55 1.04 -3.11
C PRO A 74 0.47 1.61 -1.68
N VAL A 75 0.14 2.89 -1.58
CA VAL A 75 -0.07 3.61 -0.32
C VAL A 75 -1.47 4.19 -0.33
N TYR A 76 -2.22 3.93 0.72
CA TYR A 76 -3.58 4.44 0.85
C TYR A 76 -3.61 5.61 1.84
N LEU A 77 -4.09 6.74 1.35
CA LEU A 77 -4.22 7.96 2.12
C LEU A 77 -5.69 8.30 2.31
N ASP A 78 -6.07 8.65 3.51
CA ASP A 78 -7.36 9.26 3.80
C ASP A 78 -7.18 10.71 4.27
N ARG A 79 -8.29 11.37 4.54
CA ARG A 79 -8.28 12.74 5.01
C ARG A 79 -7.55 12.91 6.34
N ASP A 80 -7.73 11.97 7.26
CA ASP A 80 -7.19 12.07 8.62
C ASP A 80 -5.66 11.90 8.58
N THR A 81 -5.15 10.92 7.85
CA THR A 81 -3.72 10.72 7.62
C THR A 81 -3.07 11.95 6.96
N VAL A 82 -3.71 12.49 5.91
CA VAL A 82 -3.20 13.69 5.24
C VAL A 82 -3.22 14.91 6.18
N GLN A 83 -4.27 15.07 6.98
CA GLN A 83 -4.35 16.17 7.93
C GLN A 83 -3.30 16.06 9.05
N GLU A 84 -3.01 14.86 9.51
CA GLU A 84 -1.93 14.61 10.48
C GLU A 84 -0.57 15.03 9.90
N VAL A 85 -0.28 14.63 8.67
CA VAL A 85 0.93 15.03 7.94
C VAL A 85 1.03 16.55 7.81
N LEU A 86 -0.04 17.21 7.34
CA LEU A 86 -0.07 18.66 7.13
C LEU A 86 0.07 19.47 8.42
N ASN A 87 -0.41 18.94 9.56
CA ASN A 87 -0.31 19.56 10.87
C ASN A 87 1.04 19.34 11.56
N HIS A 88 1.91 18.52 10.98
CA HIS A 88 3.24 18.30 11.54
C HIS A 88 4.09 19.57 11.44
N VAL A 89 5.06 19.76 12.36
CA VAL A 89 5.99 20.92 12.34
C VAL A 89 6.80 20.96 11.04
N HIS A 90 7.14 19.80 10.49
CA HIS A 90 7.83 19.59 9.22
C HIS A 90 7.00 18.66 8.32
N PRO A 91 5.98 19.18 7.63
CA PRO A 91 5.01 18.33 6.92
C PRO A 91 5.64 17.54 5.76
N LEU A 92 6.63 18.12 5.07
CA LEU A 92 7.31 17.46 3.97
C LEU A 92 8.13 16.25 4.45
N GLU A 93 8.88 16.42 5.56
CA GLU A 93 9.62 15.33 6.18
C GLU A 93 8.68 14.24 6.71
N ALA A 94 7.57 14.63 7.34
CA ALA A 94 6.55 13.71 7.83
C ALA A 94 5.94 12.89 6.69
N TYR A 95 5.59 13.54 5.58
CA TYR A 95 5.09 12.87 4.38
C TYR A 95 6.13 11.89 3.82
N SER A 96 7.36 12.34 3.62
CA SER A 96 8.44 11.49 3.10
C SER A 96 8.70 10.29 4.01
N ALA A 97 8.70 10.48 5.33
CA ALA A 97 8.87 9.40 6.30
C ALA A 97 7.72 8.39 6.25
N PHE A 98 6.47 8.88 6.13
CA PHE A 98 5.28 8.05 6.01
C PHE A 98 5.36 7.16 4.75
N ILE A 99 5.63 7.74 3.58
CA ILE A 99 5.77 6.99 2.33
C ILE A 99 6.90 5.96 2.42
N LYS A 100 8.08 6.38 2.92
CA LYS A 100 9.24 5.49 3.06
C LYS A 100 8.99 4.31 3.99
N LYS A 101 8.26 4.51 5.10
CA LYS A 101 7.88 3.43 6.02
C LYS A 101 7.21 2.29 5.25
N ILE A 102 6.33 2.60 4.31
CA ILE A 102 5.61 1.60 3.52
C ILE A 102 6.49 1.03 2.41
N GLN A 103 7.17 1.89 1.64
CA GLN A 103 7.97 1.47 0.49
C GLN A 103 9.18 0.61 0.84
N TYR A 104 9.74 0.78 2.04
CA TYR A 104 10.90 0.03 2.54
C TYR A 104 10.54 -0.99 3.63
N SER A 105 9.26 -1.27 3.84
CA SER A 105 8.84 -2.32 4.76
C SER A 105 9.41 -3.67 4.32
N ALA A 106 9.93 -4.44 5.27
CA ALA A 106 10.39 -5.80 5.08
C ALA A 106 9.25 -6.83 5.20
N ALA A 107 8.04 -6.39 5.56
CA ALA A 107 6.88 -7.25 5.69
C ALA A 107 6.46 -7.83 4.32
N TYR A 108 5.86 -8.99 4.33
CA TYR A 108 5.28 -9.60 3.14
C TYR A 108 3.92 -8.94 2.83
N PHE A 109 3.81 -8.27 1.70
CA PHE A 109 2.55 -7.73 1.20
C PHE A 109 1.76 -8.84 0.51
N SER A 110 0.76 -9.35 1.19
CA SER A 110 -0.04 -10.47 0.69
C SER A 110 -0.90 -10.04 -0.49
N GLN A 111 -0.65 -10.65 -1.64
CA GLN A 111 -1.42 -10.40 -2.85
C GLN A 111 -2.72 -11.21 -2.82
N VAL A 112 -3.83 -10.58 -3.21
CA VAL A 112 -5.10 -11.29 -3.35
C VAL A 112 -5.05 -12.29 -4.50
N ARG A 113 -5.62 -13.47 -4.28
CA ARG A 113 -5.84 -14.48 -5.31
C ARG A 113 -7.34 -14.71 -5.47
N PHE A 114 -7.80 -14.75 -6.71
CA PHE A 114 -9.20 -15.01 -7.05
C PHE A 114 -9.37 -16.42 -7.58
N TYR A 115 -10.33 -17.14 -7.01
CA TYR A 115 -10.71 -18.49 -7.40
C TYR A 115 -12.14 -18.48 -7.88
N GLN A 116 -12.38 -18.81 -9.15
CA GLN A 116 -13.72 -18.88 -9.71
C GLN A 116 -14.37 -20.23 -9.42
N GLN A 117 -15.57 -20.21 -8.91
CA GLN A 117 -16.38 -21.42 -8.75
C GLN A 117 -16.97 -21.83 -10.11
N GLU A 118 -16.70 -23.06 -10.53
CA GLU A 118 -17.13 -23.55 -11.84
C GLU A 118 -18.66 -23.56 -11.99
N GLU A 119 -19.39 -23.89 -10.92
CA GLU A 119 -20.87 -24.05 -10.97
C GLU A 119 -21.61 -22.71 -11.02
N THR A 120 -21.12 -21.69 -10.34
CA THR A 120 -21.83 -20.42 -10.18
C THR A 120 -21.20 -19.28 -10.94
N GLY A 121 -19.93 -19.42 -11.36
CA GLY A 121 -19.12 -18.35 -11.92
C GLY A 121 -18.68 -17.28 -10.89
N ALA A 122 -19.09 -17.41 -9.65
CA ALA A 122 -18.74 -16.48 -8.58
C ALA A 122 -17.28 -16.63 -8.13
N PHE A 123 -16.71 -15.58 -7.56
CA PHE A 123 -15.32 -15.58 -7.12
C PHE A 123 -15.20 -15.67 -5.59
N LEU A 124 -14.22 -16.43 -5.15
CA LEU A 124 -13.67 -16.42 -3.82
C LEU A 124 -12.34 -15.63 -3.87
N ALA A 125 -12.17 -14.64 -3.03
CA ALA A 125 -10.91 -13.92 -2.88
C ALA A 125 -10.15 -14.42 -1.65
N SER A 126 -8.85 -14.63 -1.78
CA SER A 126 -8.02 -15.13 -0.68
C SER A 126 -6.68 -14.40 -0.60
N TYR A 127 -6.35 -13.95 0.60
CA TYR A 127 -5.01 -13.53 1.02
C TYR A 127 -4.30 -14.69 1.71
N SER A 128 -3.02 -14.54 2.02
CA SER A 128 -2.26 -15.52 2.84
C SER A 128 -1.63 -14.83 4.04
N LEU A 129 -1.66 -15.51 5.18
CA LEU A 129 -0.98 -15.16 6.41
C LEU A 129 -0.09 -16.33 6.81
N THR A 130 1.22 -16.08 6.83
CA THR A 130 2.23 -17.14 6.99
C THR A 130 2.86 -17.06 8.39
N GLU A 131 3.10 -18.21 8.98
CA GLU A 131 3.84 -18.39 10.22
C GLU A 131 5.15 -17.58 10.22
N ASP A 132 5.48 -16.97 11.36
CA ASP A 132 6.72 -16.22 11.62
C ASP A 132 7.06 -15.13 10.59
N THR A 133 6.05 -14.62 9.87
CA THR A 133 6.21 -13.62 8.83
C THR A 133 5.37 -12.39 9.11
N ASP A 134 6.01 -11.21 9.24
CA ASP A 134 5.28 -9.95 9.26
C ASP A 134 4.52 -9.80 7.93
N THR A 135 3.20 -9.63 8.00
CA THR A 135 2.34 -9.68 6.81
C THR A 135 1.45 -8.46 6.72
N VAL A 136 1.46 -7.79 5.57
CA VAL A 136 0.53 -6.68 5.28
C VAL A 136 -0.70 -7.22 4.58
N LEU A 137 -1.87 -6.87 5.13
CA LEU A 137 -3.20 -7.17 4.60
C LEU A 137 -4.05 -5.90 4.55
N PRO A 138 -5.04 -5.81 3.64
CA PRO A 138 -6.04 -4.76 3.72
C PRO A 138 -6.92 -4.94 4.96
N SER A 139 -7.21 -3.85 5.65
CA SER A 139 -8.15 -3.82 6.79
C SER A 139 -9.59 -4.04 6.33
N VAL A 140 -9.91 -3.55 5.12
CA VAL A 140 -11.18 -3.75 4.43
C VAL A 140 -10.89 -4.33 3.04
N PRO A 141 -11.55 -5.43 2.65
CA PRO A 141 -11.28 -6.06 1.38
C PRO A 141 -11.70 -5.17 0.20
N HIS A 142 -10.86 -5.13 -0.83
CA HIS A 142 -11.16 -4.43 -2.08
C HIS A 142 -10.62 -5.22 -3.28
N VAL A 143 -11.18 -4.97 -4.45
CA VAL A 143 -10.68 -5.54 -5.71
C VAL A 143 -9.65 -4.57 -6.28
N PRO A 144 -8.39 -4.98 -6.44
CA PRO A 144 -7.39 -4.16 -7.11
C PRO A 144 -7.84 -3.77 -8.52
N ALA A 145 -7.45 -2.58 -8.97
CA ALA A 145 -7.92 -1.99 -10.22
C ALA A 145 -7.72 -2.91 -11.44
N GLU A 146 -6.61 -3.65 -11.48
CA GLU A 146 -6.28 -4.59 -12.55
C GLU A 146 -7.22 -5.80 -12.64
N TYR A 147 -7.97 -6.11 -11.57
CA TYR A 147 -8.92 -7.23 -11.55
C TYR A 147 -10.38 -6.83 -11.69
N VAL A 148 -10.70 -5.53 -11.65
CA VAL A 148 -12.10 -5.02 -11.68
C VAL A 148 -12.85 -5.48 -12.94
N GLU A 149 -12.19 -5.52 -14.09
CA GLU A 149 -12.82 -5.97 -15.35
C GLU A 149 -13.10 -7.48 -15.36
N ILE A 150 -12.28 -8.27 -14.66
CA ILE A 150 -12.38 -9.75 -14.66
C ILE A 150 -13.39 -10.23 -13.62
N VAL A 151 -13.27 -9.68 -12.40
CA VAL A 151 -14.02 -10.15 -11.24
C VAL A 151 -15.35 -9.40 -11.09
N GLY A 152 -15.34 -8.09 -11.41
CA GLY A 152 -16.45 -7.19 -11.10
C GLY A 152 -16.62 -6.99 -9.59
N LEU A 153 -17.23 -5.88 -9.18
CA LEU A 153 -17.43 -5.58 -7.75
C LEU A 153 -18.46 -6.49 -7.06
N ALA A 154 -19.38 -7.07 -7.82
CA ALA A 154 -20.49 -7.90 -7.31
C ALA A 154 -20.22 -9.41 -7.34
N GLY A 155 -19.10 -9.83 -7.92
CA GLY A 155 -18.82 -11.26 -8.16
C GLY A 155 -18.13 -11.99 -7.01
N ILE A 156 -17.69 -11.28 -5.97
CA ILE A 156 -16.95 -11.88 -4.85
C ILE A 156 -17.93 -12.27 -3.75
N ILE A 157 -18.02 -13.56 -3.48
CA ILE A 157 -18.95 -14.13 -2.49
C ILE A 157 -18.35 -14.21 -1.08
N ASP A 158 -17.02 -14.31 -0.99
CA ASP A 158 -16.33 -14.36 0.30
C ASP A 158 -14.88 -13.86 0.17
N TRP A 159 -14.37 -13.26 1.24
CA TRP A 159 -13.00 -12.80 1.40
C TRP A 159 -12.33 -13.58 2.52
N ARG A 160 -11.34 -14.36 2.18
CA ARG A 160 -10.70 -15.28 3.12
C ARG A 160 -9.21 -14.98 3.32
N VAL A 161 -8.70 -15.50 4.42
CA VAL A 161 -7.25 -15.52 4.67
C VAL A 161 -6.85 -16.98 4.85
N LEU A 162 -5.97 -17.45 4.00
CA LEU A 162 -5.33 -18.75 4.09
C LEU A 162 -4.20 -18.69 5.13
N LEU A 163 -4.26 -19.53 6.12
CA LEU A 163 -3.24 -19.65 7.15
C LEU A 163 -2.21 -20.69 6.72
N VAL A 164 -0.94 -20.32 6.72
CA VAL A 164 0.15 -21.14 6.18
C VAL A 164 1.20 -21.36 7.26
N ALA A 165 1.48 -22.63 7.58
CA ALA A 165 2.59 -23.03 8.44
C ALA A 165 3.83 -23.38 7.61
N ILE A 166 5.00 -23.34 8.26
CA ILE A 166 6.30 -23.70 7.66
C ILE A 166 6.85 -24.92 8.41
N ASP A 167 6.94 -26.06 7.72
CA ASP A 167 7.48 -27.28 8.29
C ASP A 167 8.91 -27.54 7.78
N GLY A 168 9.90 -26.89 8.40
CA GLY A 168 11.32 -27.04 8.09
C GLY A 168 11.99 -25.77 7.61
N ASP A 169 12.79 -25.86 6.56
CA ASP A 169 13.58 -24.77 6.01
C ASP A 169 12.67 -23.75 5.28
N PRO A 170 12.59 -22.49 5.74
CA PRO A 170 11.74 -21.46 5.11
C PRO A 170 12.16 -21.07 3.69
N ASP A 171 13.39 -21.40 3.27
CA ASP A 171 13.83 -21.12 1.91
C ASP A 171 13.29 -22.13 0.88
N LYS A 172 12.55 -23.13 1.34
CA LYS A 172 12.00 -24.21 0.50
C LYS A 172 10.48 -24.10 0.37
N PRO A 173 9.94 -23.78 -0.83
CA PRO A 173 8.51 -23.66 -1.05
C PRO A 173 7.69 -24.89 -0.67
N GLU A 174 8.26 -26.09 -0.78
CA GLU A 174 7.60 -27.35 -0.41
C GLU A 174 7.31 -27.49 1.10
N ASN A 175 7.92 -26.65 1.93
CA ASN A 175 7.71 -26.64 3.39
C ASN A 175 6.52 -25.76 3.82
N TYR A 176 5.90 -25.04 2.88
CA TYR A 176 4.75 -24.20 3.16
C TYR A 176 3.45 -24.99 3.01
N HIS A 177 2.71 -25.15 4.10
CA HIS A 177 1.50 -25.94 4.13
C HIS A 177 0.31 -25.13 4.64
N PRO A 178 -0.84 -25.13 3.91
CA PRO A 178 -2.06 -24.53 4.43
C PRO A 178 -2.56 -25.35 5.63
N ILE A 179 -2.80 -24.68 6.77
CA ILE A 179 -3.30 -25.29 8.00
C ILE A 179 -4.74 -24.92 8.31
N GLY A 180 -5.32 -23.99 7.57
CA GLY A 180 -6.69 -23.55 7.70
C GLY A 180 -6.95 -22.29 6.90
N SER A 181 -8.18 -21.81 6.98
CA SER A 181 -8.55 -20.51 6.47
C SER A 181 -9.71 -19.94 7.27
N LEU A 182 -9.85 -18.63 7.31
CA LEU A 182 -11.00 -17.96 7.94
C LEU A 182 -11.41 -16.73 7.12
N ALA A 183 -12.64 -16.26 7.32
CA ALA A 183 -13.08 -15.02 6.71
C ALA A 183 -12.22 -13.84 7.18
N LEU A 184 -11.84 -12.93 6.29
CA LEU A 184 -11.01 -11.76 6.62
C LEU A 184 -11.60 -10.95 7.78
N LYS A 185 -12.93 -10.76 7.79
CA LYS A 185 -13.63 -10.08 8.89
C LYS A 185 -13.46 -10.78 10.24
N ASN A 186 -13.38 -12.12 10.25
CA ASN A 186 -13.21 -12.90 11.47
C ASN A 186 -11.75 -12.80 11.96
N LEU A 187 -10.78 -12.79 11.04
CA LEU A 187 -9.38 -12.50 11.37
C LEU A 187 -9.27 -11.13 12.04
N MET A 188 -9.80 -10.08 11.41
CA MET A 188 -9.75 -8.71 11.93
C MET A 188 -10.38 -8.58 13.33
N ALA A 189 -11.44 -9.35 13.61
CA ALA A 189 -12.10 -9.37 14.92
C ALA A 189 -11.35 -10.18 15.98
N ALA A 190 -10.45 -11.08 15.57
CA ALA A 190 -9.75 -12.01 16.45
C ALA A 190 -8.31 -11.60 16.77
N LEU A 191 -7.75 -10.66 16.01
CA LEU A 191 -6.41 -10.13 16.28
C LEU A 191 -6.42 -9.28 17.56
N GLU A 192 -5.46 -9.52 18.43
CA GLU A 192 -5.24 -8.70 19.62
C GLU A 192 -4.55 -7.37 19.23
N PRO A 193 -4.76 -6.29 20.01
CA PRO A 193 -4.21 -4.97 19.68
C PRO A 193 -2.68 -4.91 19.52
N ASP A 194 -1.94 -5.83 20.11
CA ASP A 194 -0.48 -5.92 20.02
C ASP A 194 0.01 -6.82 18.88
N GLU A 195 -0.89 -7.57 18.22
CA GLU A 195 -0.60 -8.44 17.09
C GLU A 195 -0.54 -7.69 15.74
N PHE A 196 -1.05 -6.45 15.68
CA PHE A 196 -1.01 -5.68 14.44
C PHE A 196 -0.79 -4.19 14.69
N GLN A 197 -0.50 -3.46 13.62
CA GLN A 197 -0.48 -2.00 13.60
C GLN A 197 -1.06 -1.48 12.28
N LEU A 198 -1.65 -0.28 12.32
CA LEU A 198 -2.01 0.42 11.08
C LEU A 198 -0.75 0.80 10.32
N LEU A 199 -0.72 0.47 9.05
CA LEU A 199 0.35 0.84 8.13
C LEU A 199 -0.01 2.14 7.40
N ASP A 200 -1.23 2.19 6.86
CA ASP A 200 -1.85 3.35 6.22
C ASP A 200 -3.38 3.34 6.39
N ALA A 201 -4.12 4.12 5.58
CA ALA A 201 -5.57 4.25 5.71
C ALA A 201 -6.35 2.94 5.48
N SER A 202 -5.80 2.01 4.69
CA SER A 202 -6.47 0.77 4.27
C SER A 202 -5.72 -0.51 4.61
N GLN A 203 -4.48 -0.41 5.08
CA GLN A 203 -3.63 -1.56 5.31
C GLN A 203 -3.22 -1.67 6.77
N ILE A 204 -3.13 -2.92 7.24
CA ILE A 204 -2.54 -3.27 8.52
C ILE A 204 -1.31 -4.16 8.30
N GLU A 205 -0.33 -4.01 9.15
CA GLU A 205 0.80 -4.92 9.27
C GLU A 205 0.55 -5.83 10.48
N ILE A 206 0.32 -7.11 10.21
CA ILE A 206 0.20 -8.16 11.23
C ILE A 206 1.61 -8.64 11.55
N LYS A 207 1.98 -8.58 12.82
CA LYS A 207 3.26 -9.06 13.30
C LYS A 207 3.36 -10.58 13.19
N LYS A 208 4.56 -11.10 13.24
CA LYS A 208 4.85 -12.53 13.23
C LYS A 208 3.97 -13.29 14.22
N LEU A 209 3.13 -14.16 13.71
CA LEU A 209 2.32 -15.07 14.51
C LEU A 209 2.95 -16.46 14.50
N SER A 210 2.91 -17.14 15.65
CA SER A 210 3.37 -18.51 15.76
C SER A 210 2.40 -19.49 15.10
N LYS A 211 2.85 -20.70 14.81
CA LYS A 211 2.00 -21.78 14.30
C LYS A 211 0.82 -22.08 15.22
N GLU A 212 1.04 -22.07 16.53
CA GLU A 212 -0.02 -22.29 17.53
C GLU A 212 -1.11 -21.23 17.42
N ARG A 213 -0.69 -19.94 17.27
CA ARG A 213 -1.65 -18.84 17.11
C ARG A 213 -2.45 -18.95 15.82
N LEU A 214 -1.80 -19.32 14.71
CA LEU A 214 -2.49 -19.58 13.45
C LEU A 214 -3.49 -20.75 13.57
N LEU A 215 -3.17 -21.80 14.30
CA LEU A 215 -4.09 -22.93 14.55
C LEU A 215 -5.30 -22.49 15.42
N GLU A 216 -5.11 -21.62 16.41
CA GLU A 216 -6.21 -21.02 17.16
C GLU A 216 -7.15 -20.22 16.27
N LEU A 217 -6.60 -19.38 15.38
CA LEU A 217 -7.38 -18.61 14.40
C LEU A 217 -8.16 -19.53 13.44
N ALA A 218 -7.55 -20.62 12.99
CA ALA A 218 -8.21 -21.60 12.13
C ALA A 218 -9.45 -22.25 12.78
N GLN A 219 -9.45 -22.40 14.10
CA GLN A 219 -10.58 -23.00 14.84
C GLN A 219 -11.80 -22.06 14.92
N LEU A 220 -11.64 -20.76 14.71
CA LEU A 220 -12.76 -19.80 14.76
C LEU A 220 -13.77 -19.99 13.64
N GLU A 221 -13.38 -20.55 12.53
CA GLU A 221 -14.26 -20.83 11.38
C GLU A 221 -15.21 -22.00 11.62
N ASN A 222 -14.88 -22.87 12.59
CA ASN A 222 -15.66 -24.09 12.87
C ASN A 222 -16.69 -23.89 14.01
N LYS A 223 -16.87 -22.68 14.49
CA LYS A 223 -17.86 -22.30 15.50
C LYS A 223 -18.99 -21.48 14.91
#